data_f0abdbef33bc8ea1d3b9ea675855571d
#
_entry.id   f0abdbef33bc8ea1d3b9ea675855571d
#
_cell.length_a   1.000
_cell.length_b   1.000
_cell.length_c   1.000
_cell.angle_alpha   90.00
_cell.angle_beta   90.00
_cell.angle_gamma   90.00
#
_symmetry.space_group_name_H-M   'P 1'
#
loop_
_entity.id
_entity.type
_entity.pdbx_description
1 polymer ?
#
loop_
_entity_poly.entity_id
_entity_poly.type
_entity_poly.pdbx_seq_one_letter_code
_entity_poly.pdbx_strand_id
1 'polypeptide(L)'
;MLQNAVATPADRAFAEHLDTLATPPRVVLDTNVWIDLLVFDDPVARPVRDAIVERRLTALMAPRCRDELAIVLTYPQFASREIDNDAALVWVDTHTHRIVVPDDAPVPAQLPLCRDRDDQKFLEAARDGHAHWLVSKDKAVLKLRSRVARQFGFRILTASAFTSLLVTAGR
;
A
#
# COMPACT_ATOMS: atom_id res chain seq x y z
N MET A 1 -0.78 -13.93 15.03
CA MET A 1 -0.10 -12.89 15.83
C MET A 1 0.44 -11.70 15.01
N LEU A 2 0.68 -11.79 13.71
CA LEU A 2 1.15 -10.65 12.90
C LEU A 2 0.03 -9.70 12.41
N GLN A 3 -1.23 -10.12 12.44
CA GLN A 3 -2.37 -9.33 11.95
C GLN A 3 -2.75 -8.13 12.85
N ASN A 4 -2.29 -8.14 14.11
CA ASN A 4 -2.52 -7.05 15.08
C ASN A 4 -1.21 -6.33 15.44
N ALA A 5 -0.25 -6.29 14.53
CA ALA A 5 0.99 -5.59 14.78
C ALA A 5 0.73 -4.10 14.95
N VAL A 6 0.96 -3.59 16.13
CA VAL A 6 0.92 -2.16 16.43
C VAL A 6 2.14 -1.48 15.81
N ALA A 7 1.99 -0.23 15.37
CA ALA A 7 3.11 0.58 14.89
C ALA A 7 4.18 0.71 15.98
N THR A 8 5.42 0.47 15.61
CA THR A 8 6.57 0.57 16.52
C THR A 8 6.93 2.03 16.79
N PRO A 9 7.70 2.33 17.86
CA PRO A 9 8.23 3.69 18.06
C PRO A 9 9.02 4.21 16.85
N ALA A 10 9.77 3.33 16.17
CA ALA A 10 10.50 3.70 14.95
C ALA A 10 9.57 4.04 13.78
N ASP A 11 8.41 3.38 13.66
CA ASP A 11 7.41 3.71 12.64
C ASP A 11 6.75 5.07 12.92
N ARG A 12 6.50 5.38 14.19
CA ARG A 12 5.97 6.68 14.61
C ARG A 12 6.96 7.81 14.32
N ALA A 13 8.21 7.67 14.72
CA ALA A 13 9.25 8.65 14.44
C ALA A 13 9.44 8.86 12.91
N PHE A 14 9.32 7.80 12.11
CA PHE A 14 9.35 7.91 10.67
C PHE A 14 8.12 8.68 10.12
N ALA A 15 6.93 8.40 10.64
CA ALA A 15 5.72 9.14 10.28
C ALA A 15 5.85 10.62 10.63
N GLU A 16 6.30 10.96 11.83
CA GLU A 16 6.54 12.33 12.28
C GLU A 16 7.54 13.06 11.39
N HIS A 17 8.62 12.37 10.97
CA HIS A 17 9.55 12.94 10.00
C HIS A 17 8.88 13.24 8.66
N LEU A 18 8.04 12.32 8.14
CA LEU A 18 7.32 12.55 6.89
C LEU A 18 6.35 13.75 6.97
N ASP A 19 5.85 14.07 8.17
CA ASP A 19 4.98 15.22 8.40
C ASP A 19 5.69 16.56 8.19
N THR A 20 7.01 16.57 8.29
CA THR A 20 7.82 17.77 8.04
C THR A 20 8.07 18.01 6.55
N LEU A 21 7.74 17.03 5.67
CA LEU A 21 7.95 17.15 4.23
C LEU A 21 6.87 18.02 3.59
N ALA A 22 7.25 18.75 2.56
CA ALA A 22 6.33 19.60 1.80
C ALA A 22 5.34 18.80 0.92
N THR A 23 5.60 17.52 0.70
CA THR A 23 4.77 16.65 -0.14
C THR A 23 4.13 15.54 0.67
N PRO A 24 2.88 15.13 0.34
CA PRO A 24 2.23 14.04 1.02
C PRO A 24 3.05 12.74 0.98
N PRO A 25 3.05 11.95 2.07
CA PRO A 25 3.68 10.64 2.08
C PRO A 25 3.11 9.73 0.98
N ARG A 26 4.00 8.94 0.36
CA ARG A 26 3.65 7.98 -0.70
C ARG A 26 3.42 6.60 -0.11
N VAL A 27 2.36 5.93 -0.57
CA VAL A 27 1.97 4.60 -0.08
C VAL A 27 1.64 3.67 -1.24
N VAL A 28 2.08 2.41 -1.12
CA VAL A 28 1.62 1.28 -1.92
C VAL A 28 0.72 0.42 -1.04
N LEU A 29 -0.45 0.06 -1.54
CA LEU A 29 -1.39 -0.86 -0.88
C LEU A 29 -1.39 -2.18 -1.63
N ASP A 30 -1.35 -3.31 -0.90
CA ASP A 30 -1.55 -4.60 -1.53
C ASP A 30 -3.00 -4.80 -1.97
N THR A 31 -3.25 -5.80 -2.81
CA THR A 31 -4.58 -6.06 -3.36
C THR A 31 -5.62 -6.30 -2.27
N ASN A 32 -5.28 -6.98 -1.19
CA ASN A 32 -6.22 -7.25 -0.09
C ASN A 32 -6.65 -5.97 0.63
N VAL A 33 -5.76 -4.99 0.76
CA VAL A 33 -6.11 -3.68 1.34
C VAL A 33 -7.01 -2.90 0.39
N TRP A 34 -6.77 -2.96 -0.93
CA TRP A 34 -7.68 -2.38 -1.93
C TRP A 34 -9.07 -3.02 -1.86
N ILE A 35 -9.16 -4.33 -1.70
CA ILE A 35 -10.44 -5.04 -1.54
C ILE A 35 -11.16 -4.59 -0.27
N ASP A 36 -10.46 -4.39 0.84
CA ASP A 36 -11.06 -3.84 2.07
C ASP A 36 -11.67 -2.45 1.83
N LEU A 37 -11.00 -1.60 1.03
CA LEU A 37 -11.49 -0.25 0.71
C LEU A 37 -12.67 -0.25 -0.28
N LEU A 38 -12.59 -1.08 -1.32
CA LEU A 38 -13.50 -1.02 -2.47
C LEU A 38 -14.73 -1.91 -2.32
N VAL A 39 -14.55 -3.08 -1.68
CA VAL A 39 -15.59 -4.12 -1.61
C VAL A 39 -16.24 -4.16 -0.24
N PHE A 40 -15.44 -4.11 0.82
CA PHE A 40 -15.93 -4.29 2.19
C PHE A 40 -16.23 -2.97 2.91
N ASP A 41 -15.75 -1.84 2.40
CA ASP A 41 -15.80 -0.56 3.10
C ASP A 41 -15.36 -0.69 4.57
N ASP A 42 -14.26 -1.43 4.77
CA ASP A 42 -13.76 -1.83 6.08
C ASP A 42 -13.45 -0.59 6.93
N PRO A 43 -14.02 -0.46 8.14
CA PRO A 43 -13.76 0.68 9.03
C PRO A 43 -12.29 0.91 9.35
N VAL A 44 -11.47 -0.15 9.37
CA VAL A 44 -10.01 -0.04 9.59
C VAL A 44 -9.31 0.60 8.40
N ALA A 45 -9.76 0.29 7.18
CA ALA A 45 -9.15 0.82 5.95
C ALA A 45 -9.72 2.20 5.54
N ARG A 46 -10.91 2.56 6.01
CA ARG A 46 -11.61 3.81 5.64
C ARG A 46 -10.75 5.08 5.85
N PRO A 47 -10.01 5.27 6.97
CA PRO A 47 -9.16 6.45 7.14
C PRO A 47 -8.05 6.56 6.09
N VAL A 48 -7.58 5.44 5.53
CA VAL A 48 -6.62 5.43 4.42
C VAL A 48 -7.28 5.97 3.16
N ARG A 49 -8.51 5.52 2.85
CA ARG A 49 -9.29 6.03 1.74
C ARG A 49 -9.52 7.53 1.83
N ASP A 50 -9.95 8.00 3.00
CA ASP A 50 -10.21 9.43 3.24
C ASP A 50 -8.93 10.26 3.05
N ALA A 51 -7.81 9.79 3.57
CA ALA A 51 -6.52 10.46 3.41
C ALA A 51 -6.05 10.52 1.93
N ILE A 52 -6.38 9.51 1.12
CA ILE A 52 -6.11 9.51 -0.32
C ILE A 52 -7.00 10.53 -1.03
N VAL A 53 -8.31 10.51 -0.76
CA VAL A 53 -9.28 11.44 -1.36
C VAL A 53 -8.95 12.89 -1.01
N GLU A 54 -8.58 13.14 0.22
CA GLU A 54 -8.19 14.46 0.73
C GLU A 54 -6.75 14.87 0.34
N ARG A 55 -6.05 14.02 -0.42
CA ARG A 55 -4.66 14.24 -0.86
C ARG A 55 -3.65 14.41 0.28
N ARG A 56 -3.96 13.86 1.44
CA ARG A 56 -3.03 13.75 2.58
C ARG A 56 -2.06 12.56 2.43
N LEU A 57 -2.41 11.63 1.55
CA LEU A 57 -1.57 10.52 1.10
C LEU A 57 -1.55 10.49 -0.42
N THR A 58 -0.40 10.13 -0.98
CA THR A 58 -0.25 9.82 -2.40
C THR A 58 -0.22 8.30 -2.56
N ALA A 59 -1.32 7.70 -3.00
CA ALA A 59 -1.35 6.29 -3.32
C ALA A 59 -0.67 6.03 -4.66
N LEU A 60 0.20 5.02 -4.70
CA LEU A 60 0.95 4.62 -5.88
C LEU A 60 0.42 3.30 -6.43
N MET A 61 0.36 3.17 -7.75
CA MET A 61 -0.13 1.97 -8.43
C MET A 61 0.82 1.55 -9.55
N ALA A 62 1.43 0.38 -9.41
CA ALA A 62 2.17 -0.25 -10.49
C ALA A 62 1.22 -0.97 -11.46
N PRO A 63 1.52 -1.02 -12.77
CA PRO A 63 0.65 -1.70 -13.74
C PRO A 63 0.30 -3.14 -13.34
N ARG A 64 1.28 -3.95 -12.95
CA ARG A 64 1.06 -5.35 -12.53
C ARG A 64 0.16 -5.48 -11.28
N CYS A 65 0.25 -4.52 -10.34
CA CYS A 65 -0.62 -4.50 -9.17
C CYS A 65 -2.05 -4.13 -9.55
N ARG A 66 -2.22 -3.21 -10.48
CA ARG A 66 -3.53 -2.80 -11.00
C ARG A 66 -4.20 -3.94 -11.78
N ASP A 67 -3.43 -4.69 -12.59
CA ASP A 67 -3.93 -5.85 -13.34
C ASP A 67 -4.42 -6.94 -12.39
N GLU A 68 -3.67 -7.24 -11.33
CA GLU A 68 -4.12 -8.18 -10.29
C GLU A 68 -5.40 -7.72 -9.61
N LEU A 69 -5.49 -6.45 -9.22
CA LEU A 69 -6.70 -5.91 -8.59
C LEU A 69 -7.92 -6.09 -9.52
N ALA A 70 -7.76 -5.83 -10.82
CA ALA A 70 -8.82 -6.02 -11.81
C ALA A 70 -9.30 -7.47 -11.85
N ILE A 71 -8.38 -8.43 -11.82
CA ILE A 71 -8.70 -9.86 -11.79
C ILE A 71 -9.40 -10.24 -10.48
N VAL A 72 -8.85 -9.83 -9.33
CA VAL A 72 -9.37 -10.19 -8.01
C VAL A 72 -10.78 -9.65 -7.79
N LEU A 73 -11.10 -8.46 -8.29
CA LEU A 73 -12.45 -7.89 -8.22
C LEU A 73 -13.52 -8.76 -8.92
N THR A 74 -13.12 -9.59 -9.89
CA THR A 74 -14.05 -10.50 -10.58
C THR A 74 -14.29 -11.81 -9.85
N TYR A 75 -13.63 -12.06 -8.71
CA TYR A 75 -13.74 -13.34 -8.04
C TYR A 75 -15.17 -13.59 -7.52
N PRO A 76 -15.69 -14.83 -7.67
CA PRO A 76 -17.07 -15.17 -7.31
C PRO A 76 -17.42 -14.86 -5.85
N GLN A 77 -16.45 -14.88 -4.97
CA GLN A 77 -16.65 -14.58 -3.54
C GLN A 77 -17.11 -13.14 -3.27
N PHE A 78 -16.94 -12.23 -4.24
CA PHE A 78 -17.38 -10.83 -4.15
C PHE A 78 -18.70 -10.56 -4.90
N ALA A 79 -19.22 -11.54 -5.65
CA ALA A 79 -20.42 -11.35 -6.48
C ALA A 79 -21.64 -10.87 -5.68
N SER A 80 -21.80 -11.33 -4.42
CA SER A 80 -22.91 -10.93 -3.54
C SER A 80 -22.82 -9.47 -3.05
N ARG A 81 -21.70 -8.80 -3.27
CA ARG A 81 -21.49 -7.40 -2.88
C ARG A 81 -22.01 -6.41 -3.92
N GLU A 82 -22.41 -6.88 -5.10
CA GLU A 82 -22.93 -6.05 -6.18
C GLU A 82 -22.04 -4.85 -6.54
N ILE A 83 -20.71 -5.07 -6.50
CA ILE A 83 -19.73 -4.04 -6.82
C ILE A 83 -19.68 -3.82 -8.33
N ASP A 84 -19.77 -2.57 -8.74
CA ASP A 84 -19.42 -2.16 -10.10
C ASP A 84 -17.89 -2.15 -10.23
N ASN A 85 -17.33 -3.21 -10.81
CA ASN A 85 -15.88 -3.39 -10.94
C ASN A 85 -15.25 -2.31 -11.82
N ASP A 86 -15.93 -1.87 -12.87
CA ASP A 86 -15.42 -0.82 -13.75
C ASP A 86 -15.38 0.52 -13.03
N ALA A 87 -16.44 0.87 -12.30
CA ALA A 87 -16.45 2.08 -11.48
C ALA A 87 -15.39 2.04 -10.38
N ALA A 88 -15.16 0.89 -9.74
CA ALA A 88 -14.10 0.71 -8.74
C ALA A 88 -12.72 0.94 -9.34
N LEU A 89 -12.44 0.39 -10.52
CA LEU A 89 -11.16 0.57 -11.21
C LEU A 89 -10.96 2.01 -11.69
N VAL A 90 -12.01 2.67 -12.19
CA VAL A 90 -11.97 4.10 -12.54
C VAL A 90 -11.66 4.95 -11.31
N TRP A 91 -12.25 4.61 -10.16
CA TRP A 91 -11.95 5.29 -8.89
C TRP A 91 -10.47 5.14 -8.51
N VAL A 92 -9.93 3.93 -8.60
CA VAL A 92 -8.50 3.64 -8.32
C VAL A 92 -7.61 4.44 -9.28
N ASP A 93 -7.87 4.38 -10.58
CA ASP A 93 -7.07 5.07 -11.60
C ASP A 93 -7.11 6.60 -11.41
N THR A 94 -8.21 7.14 -10.87
CA THR A 94 -8.38 8.58 -10.60
C THR A 94 -7.63 9.02 -9.34
N HIS A 95 -7.53 8.15 -8.33
CA HIS A 95 -6.99 8.49 -7.00
C HIS A 95 -5.59 7.96 -6.75
N THR A 96 -4.98 7.29 -7.72
CA THR A 96 -3.61 6.79 -7.61
C THR A 96 -2.68 7.42 -8.64
N HIS A 97 -1.41 7.48 -8.31
CA HIS A 97 -0.35 7.85 -9.24
C HIS A 97 0.27 6.59 -9.82
N ARG A 98 0.21 6.47 -11.15
CA ARG A 98 0.82 5.34 -11.85
C ARG A 98 2.34 5.40 -11.72
N ILE A 99 2.95 4.29 -11.32
CA ILE A 99 4.40 4.14 -11.31
C ILE A 99 4.84 3.87 -12.75
N VAL A 100 5.76 4.70 -13.23
CA VAL A 100 6.40 4.55 -14.53
C VAL A 100 7.91 4.44 -14.30
N VAL A 101 8.49 3.31 -14.71
CA VAL A 101 9.94 3.12 -14.70
C VAL A 101 10.42 3.36 -16.12
N PRO A 102 11.31 4.34 -16.36
CA PRO A 102 11.89 4.59 -17.69
C PRO A 102 12.69 3.36 -18.19
N ASP A 103 12.67 3.12 -19.49
CA ASP A 103 13.40 1.99 -20.10
C ASP A 103 14.93 2.10 -19.92
N ASP A 104 15.45 3.32 -19.78
CA ASP A 104 16.86 3.64 -19.54
C ASP A 104 17.20 3.78 -18.04
N ALA A 105 16.26 3.46 -17.13
CA ALA A 105 16.52 3.54 -15.72
C ALA A 105 17.66 2.59 -15.31
N PRO A 106 18.53 3.01 -14.38
CA PRO A 106 19.57 2.13 -13.87
C PRO A 106 18.98 0.89 -13.21
N VAL A 107 19.72 -0.22 -13.27
CA VAL A 107 19.29 -1.48 -12.63
C VAL A 107 19.02 -1.23 -11.14
N PRO A 108 17.81 -1.47 -10.67
CA PRO A 108 17.46 -1.14 -9.30
C PRO A 108 18.14 -2.09 -8.31
N ALA A 109 18.32 -1.62 -7.07
CA ALA A 109 18.84 -2.44 -5.99
C ALA A 109 17.97 -3.70 -5.77
N GLN A 110 18.63 -4.84 -5.58
CA GLN A 110 17.94 -6.11 -5.41
C GLN A 110 17.21 -6.18 -4.07
N LEU A 111 15.91 -6.32 -4.13
CA LEU A 111 15.03 -6.49 -2.97
C LEU A 111 15.19 -7.89 -2.35
N PRO A 112 14.93 -8.04 -1.03
CA PRO A 112 14.76 -9.35 -0.44
C PRO A 112 13.59 -10.07 -1.13
N LEU A 113 13.77 -11.38 -1.37
CA LEU A 113 12.75 -12.18 -2.02
C LEU A 113 11.60 -12.46 -1.06
N CYS A 114 10.39 -12.15 -1.47
CA CYS A 114 9.20 -12.61 -0.80
C CYS A 114 9.05 -14.12 -0.95
N ARG A 115 8.60 -14.81 0.10
CA ARG A 115 8.30 -16.24 0.03
C ARG A 115 7.21 -16.53 -0.99
N ASP A 116 6.16 -15.71 -0.99
CA ASP A 116 5.19 -15.70 -2.05
C ASP A 116 5.71 -14.82 -3.21
N ARG A 117 5.93 -15.45 -4.35
CA ARG A 117 6.50 -14.77 -5.52
C ARG A 117 5.50 -13.80 -6.17
N ASP A 118 4.22 -14.07 -6.02
CA ASP A 118 3.17 -13.21 -6.56
C ASP A 118 3.10 -11.86 -5.82
N ASP A 119 3.51 -11.82 -4.55
CA ASP A 119 3.55 -10.59 -3.75
C ASP A 119 4.82 -9.76 -3.97
N GLN A 120 5.84 -10.30 -4.64
CA GLN A 120 7.09 -9.58 -4.90
C GLN A 120 6.85 -8.24 -5.61
N LYS A 121 5.85 -8.16 -6.49
CA LYS A 121 5.50 -6.94 -7.22
C LYS A 121 5.14 -5.75 -6.34
N PHE A 122 4.62 -5.97 -5.12
CA PHE A 122 4.31 -4.87 -4.19
C PHE A 122 5.57 -4.27 -3.59
N LEU A 123 6.58 -5.10 -3.30
CA LEU A 123 7.90 -4.64 -2.87
C LEU A 123 8.60 -3.86 -4.00
N GLU A 124 8.51 -4.37 -5.23
CA GLU A 124 9.04 -3.70 -6.42
C GLU A 124 8.33 -2.36 -6.64
N ALA A 125 7.02 -2.33 -6.55
CA ALA A 125 6.24 -1.09 -6.65
C ALA A 125 6.65 -0.06 -5.59
N ALA A 126 6.86 -0.48 -4.34
CA ALA A 126 7.30 0.42 -3.29
C ALA A 126 8.70 0.98 -3.54
N ARG A 127 9.64 0.17 -4.02
CA ARG A 127 10.98 0.62 -4.41
C ARG A 127 10.92 1.58 -5.60
N ASP A 128 10.28 1.18 -6.68
CA ASP A 128 10.29 1.89 -7.96
C ASP A 128 9.47 3.20 -7.90
N GLY A 129 8.41 3.21 -7.10
CA GLY A 129 7.62 4.40 -6.82
C GLY A 129 8.19 5.30 -5.73
N HIS A 130 9.34 4.95 -5.14
CA HIS A 130 9.90 5.65 -3.98
C HIS A 130 8.85 5.84 -2.88
N ALA A 131 8.09 4.80 -2.58
CA ALA A 131 7.10 4.82 -1.53
C ALA A 131 7.77 4.99 -0.15
N HIS A 132 7.05 5.61 0.78
CA HIS A 132 7.44 5.64 2.20
C HIS A 132 6.85 4.43 2.95
N TRP A 133 5.66 3.99 2.49
CA TRP A 133 4.90 2.92 3.10
C TRP A 133 4.46 1.86 2.10
N LEU A 134 4.55 0.60 2.51
CA LEU A 134 3.84 -0.52 1.90
C LEU A 134 2.88 -1.09 2.95
N VAL A 135 1.59 -1.06 2.66
CA VAL A 135 0.56 -1.61 3.56
C VAL A 135 0.10 -2.95 3.03
N SER A 136 0.26 -3.98 3.83
CA SER A 136 -0.06 -5.35 3.44
C SER A 136 -0.68 -6.13 4.61
N LYS A 137 -1.51 -7.11 4.27
CA LYS A 137 -2.05 -8.10 5.20
C LYS A 137 -1.33 -9.44 5.08
N ASP A 138 -0.49 -9.60 4.06
CA ASP A 138 0.21 -10.86 3.82
C ASP A 138 1.39 -11.06 4.77
N LYS A 139 1.44 -12.24 5.40
CA LYS A 139 2.48 -12.58 6.37
C LYS A 139 3.86 -12.70 5.73
N ALA A 140 3.95 -13.12 4.46
CA ALA A 140 5.22 -13.25 3.77
C ALA A 140 5.84 -11.89 3.48
N VAL A 141 5.02 -10.90 3.10
CA VAL A 141 5.42 -9.49 2.94
C VAL A 141 5.83 -8.88 4.29
N LEU A 142 4.98 -9.03 5.31
CA LEU A 142 5.23 -8.47 6.66
C LEU A 142 6.50 -9.00 7.33
N LYS A 143 6.94 -10.22 7.03
CA LYS A 143 8.20 -10.79 7.54
C LYS A 143 9.44 -10.03 7.05
N LEU A 144 9.33 -9.32 5.94
CA LEU A 144 10.44 -8.56 5.34
C LEU A 144 10.61 -7.15 5.94
N ARG A 145 9.68 -6.70 6.78
CA ARG A 145 9.60 -5.32 7.29
C ARG A 145 10.90 -4.75 7.86
N SER A 146 11.59 -5.51 8.71
CA SER A 146 12.83 -5.04 9.35
C SER A 146 13.99 -4.94 8.36
N ARG A 147 14.06 -5.88 7.41
CA ARG A 147 15.09 -5.90 6.38
C ARG A 147 14.91 -4.77 5.39
N VAL A 148 13.69 -4.56 4.94
CA VAL A 148 13.31 -3.52 3.99
C VAL A 148 13.52 -2.13 4.60
N ALA A 149 13.11 -1.90 5.85
CA ALA A 149 13.29 -0.63 6.53
C ALA A 149 14.76 -0.21 6.63
N ARG A 150 15.67 -1.18 6.87
CA ARG A 150 17.10 -0.90 6.97
C ARG A 150 17.80 -0.69 5.64
N GLN A 151 17.35 -1.38 4.57
CA GLN A 151 18.07 -1.43 3.30
C GLN A 151 17.48 -0.53 2.22
N PHE A 152 16.18 -0.23 2.29
CA PHE A 152 15.45 0.44 1.21
C PHE A 152 14.73 1.71 1.65
N GLY A 153 14.67 1.99 2.95
CA GLY A 153 14.12 3.24 3.47
C GLY A 153 12.59 3.34 3.47
N PHE A 154 11.85 2.35 2.94
CA PHE A 154 10.40 2.29 3.12
C PHE A 154 10.02 1.29 4.20
N ARG A 155 8.83 1.44 4.77
CA ARG A 155 8.35 0.59 5.87
C ARG A 155 7.14 -0.21 5.45
N ILE A 156 7.04 -1.44 5.95
CA ILE A 156 5.91 -2.34 5.71
C ILE A 156 5.09 -2.43 7.00
N LEU A 157 3.80 -2.07 6.90
CA LEU A 157 2.86 -2.11 8.01
C LEU A 157 1.60 -2.90 7.67
N THR A 158 0.89 -3.35 8.70
CA THR A 158 -0.49 -3.81 8.55
C THR A 158 -1.43 -2.61 8.35
N ALA A 159 -2.62 -2.84 7.80
CA ALA A 159 -3.63 -1.79 7.64
C ALA A 159 -3.98 -1.14 8.98
N SER A 160 -4.16 -1.92 10.04
CA SER A 160 -4.49 -1.39 11.37
C SER A 160 -3.37 -0.55 11.97
N ALA A 161 -2.11 -0.98 11.84
CA ALA A 161 -0.96 -0.21 12.32
C ALA A 161 -0.82 1.11 11.55
N PHE A 162 -0.99 1.07 10.23
CA PHE A 162 -0.92 2.26 9.38
C PHE A 162 -2.04 3.26 9.68
N THR A 163 -3.28 2.78 9.79
CA THR A 163 -4.43 3.61 10.17
C THR A 163 -4.22 4.27 11.53
N SER A 164 -3.66 3.54 12.51
CA SER A 164 -3.35 4.13 13.82
C SER A 164 -2.37 5.30 13.73
N LEU A 165 -1.38 5.23 12.82
CA LEU A 165 -0.47 6.35 12.57
C LEU A 165 -1.20 7.56 11.96
N LEU A 166 -2.08 7.33 10.98
CA LEU A 166 -2.84 8.40 10.35
C LEU A 166 -3.74 9.15 11.33
N VAL A 167 -4.42 8.43 12.20
CA VAL A 167 -5.34 9.00 13.20
C VAL A 167 -4.56 9.79 14.28
N THR A 168 -3.43 9.24 14.74
CA THR A 168 -2.61 9.89 15.79
C THR A 168 -1.93 11.17 15.28
N ALA A 169 -1.59 11.21 14.00
CA ALA A 169 -0.95 12.38 13.38
C ALA A 169 -1.93 13.48 12.96
N GLY A 170 -3.24 13.29 13.20
CA GLY A 170 -4.27 14.24 12.77
C GLY A 170 -4.44 14.33 11.26
N ARG A 171 -4.07 13.26 10.58
CA ARG A 171 -4.07 13.13 9.12
C ARG A 171 -5.27 12.40 8.59
#